data_edac0eb62ccb6af1a0cae00ab888cfdb
#
_entry.id   edac0eb62ccb6af1a0cae00ab888cfdb
#
_cell.length_a   1.000
_cell.length_b   1.000
_cell.length_c   1.000
_cell.angle_alpha   90.00
_cell.angle_beta   90.00
_cell.angle_gamma   90.00
#
_symmetry.space_group_name_H-M   'P 1'
#
loop_
_entity.id
_entity.type
_entity.pdbx_description
1 polymer ?
#
loop_
_entity_poly.entity_id
_entity_poly.type
_entity_poly.pdbx_seq_one_letter_code
_entity_poly.pdbx_strand_id
1 'polypeptide(L)'
;MKGILLHGGHGTRLRPLTHTGPKQLLPIANKPMSQYCIESMKESGIVEIAIIIGGIGAQKVKDFYADGRKFGVNITYVEQDFPRGISHAISLCEDFIGNEKFLVFLGDNIIQKSIKDFSINFQKSNAAASILLCEVDNPSRFGIADIQDGKIKKIMEKPENPPTNLAVTGIYFLTPIIFDIIKRLKPSQRNELEITDALDMLLNKNHIITYHMITDYWKDTGTPEDIIQANGIILENRSTYFYGKDDGTNTIEGKIMVGENSIIKNNTVLNGPIIIGKNCIIDGATIGPHTSIGDNSIISDCKLQNSIIMSDCKITGDIKIKN
;
A
#
# COMPACT_ATOMS: atom_id res chain seq x y z
N MET A 1 -10.62 -4.95 17.92
CA MET A 1 -9.23 -4.78 17.42
C MET A 1 -9.15 -3.48 16.66
N LYS A 2 -8.13 -2.66 16.91
CA LYS A 2 -7.89 -1.38 16.25
C LYS A 2 -6.83 -1.49 15.15
N GLY A 3 -6.69 -0.47 14.32
CA GLY A 3 -5.71 -0.42 13.25
C GLY A 3 -4.74 0.75 13.41
N ILE A 4 -3.49 0.56 12.99
CA ILE A 4 -2.50 1.62 12.80
C ILE A 4 -2.07 1.58 11.35
N LEU A 5 -2.21 2.69 10.64
CA LEU A 5 -1.75 2.86 9.27
C LEU A 5 -0.57 3.84 9.23
N LEU A 6 0.58 3.38 8.75
CA LEU A 6 1.77 4.21 8.69
C LEU A 6 1.89 4.95 7.37
N HIS A 7 1.81 6.28 7.42
CA HIS A 7 2.12 7.19 6.32
C HIS A 7 3.51 7.83 6.46
N GLY A 8 4.43 7.15 7.15
CA GLY A 8 5.80 7.62 7.36
C GLY A 8 6.70 7.45 6.13
N GLY A 9 7.84 8.17 6.18
CA GLY A 9 8.91 8.09 5.19
C GLY A 9 8.85 9.18 4.11
N HIS A 10 10.04 9.67 3.73
CA HIS A 10 10.21 10.80 2.79
C HIS A 10 9.97 10.43 1.32
N GLY A 11 9.86 9.13 0.98
CA GLY A 11 9.64 8.68 -0.39
C GLY A 11 10.71 9.15 -1.39
N THR A 12 11.96 9.32 -0.96
CA THR A 12 13.04 9.93 -1.76
C THR A 12 13.31 9.22 -3.08
N ARG A 13 13.14 7.89 -3.11
CA ARG A 13 13.30 7.08 -4.34
C ARG A 13 12.23 7.34 -5.40
N LEU A 14 11.12 7.95 -5.01
CA LEU A 14 9.98 8.29 -5.89
C LEU A 14 9.97 9.77 -6.29
N ARG A 15 11.03 10.53 -5.98
CA ARG A 15 11.14 11.92 -6.47
C ARG A 15 11.25 11.94 -7.99
N PRO A 16 10.62 12.93 -8.66
CA PRO A 16 9.97 14.13 -8.12
C PRO A 16 8.53 13.96 -7.61
N LEU A 17 7.87 12.81 -7.81
CA LEU A 17 6.46 12.57 -7.49
C LEU A 17 6.11 12.86 -6.02
N THR A 18 7.08 12.65 -5.13
CA THR A 18 6.92 12.81 -3.69
C THR A 18 7.43 14.15 -3.14
N HIS A 19 7.76 15.14 -4.01
CA HIS A 19 8.18 16.46 -3.54
C HIS A 19 7.06 17.23 -2.82
N THR A 20 5.82 17.01 -3.22
CA THR A 20 4.68 17.77 -2.72
C THR A 20 3.71 16.95 -1.86
N GLY A 21 3.97 15.67 -1.66
CA GLY A 21 3.07 14.80 -0.89
C GLY A 21 3.68 13.46 -0.53
N PRO A 22 3.03 12.73 0.39
CA PRO A 22 3.51 11.42 0.81
C PRO A 22 3.28 10.39 -0.30
N LYS A 23 4.20 9.43 -0.44
CA LYS A 23 4.11 8.35 -1.45
C LYS A 23 2.82 7.54 -1.34
N GLN A 24 2.29 7.39 -0.14
CA GLN A 24 1.09 6.60 0.15
C GLN A 24 -0.19 7.18 -0.49
N LEU A 25 -0.16 8.44 -0.91
CA LEU A 25 -1.24 9.05 -1.70
C LEU A 25 -1.04 8.94 -3.21
N LEU A 26 0.10 8.42 -3.70
CA LEU A 26 0.27 8.14 -5.12
C LEU A 26 -0.76 7.10 -5.59
N PRO A 27 -1.37 7.30 -6.77
CA PRO A 27 -2.43 6.42 -7.23
C PRO A 27 -1.89 5.12 -7.82
N ILE A 28 -2.60 4.04 -7.55
CA ILE A 28 -2.53 2.75 -8.24
C ILE A 28 -3.95 2.43 -8.71
N ALA A 29 -4.16 2.23 -10.00
CA ALA A 29 -5.48 2.06 -10.60
C ALA A 29 -6.49 3.14 -10.12
N ASN A 30 -6.07 4.41 -10.17
CA ASN A 30 -6.80 5.62 -9.77
C ASN A 30 -7.22 5.69 -8.30
N LYS A 31 -6.58 4.93 -7.41
CA LYS A 31 -6.84 4.92 -5.98
C LYS A 31 -5.52 5.08 -5.21
N PRO A 32 -5.42 5.95 -4.18
CA PRO A 32 -4.24 6.05 -3.34
C PRO A 32 -3.82 4.69 -2.76
N MET A 33 -2.51 4.41 -2.73
CA MET A 33 -1.97 3.16 -2.18
C MET A 33 -2.51 2.83 -0.80
N SER A 34 -2.50 3.79 0.11
CA SER A 34 -2.95 3.59 1.49
C SER A 34 -4.45 3.37 1.63
N GLN A 35 -5.25 3.70 0.62
CA GLN A 35 -6.68 3.39 0.64
C GLN A 35 -6.92 1.89 0.53
N TYR A 36 -6.07 1.14 -0.19
CA TYR A 36 -6.15 -0.33 -0.20
C TYR A 36 -5.94 -0.92 1.19
N CYS A 37 -5.02 -0.33 1.97
CA CYS A 37 -4.80 -0.75 3.36
C CYS A 37 -6.04 -0.50 4.24
N ILE A 38 -6.67 0.68 4.13
CA ILE A 38 -7.90 1.01 4.86
C ILE A 38 -9.04 0.06 4.49
N GLU A 39 -9.22 -0.22 3.19
CA GLU A 39 -10.24 -1.16 2.71
C GLU A 39 -10.01 -2.57 3.26
N SER A 40 -8.76 -3.06 3.27
CA SER A 40 -8.40 -4.36 3.85
C SER A 40 -8.64 -4.42 5.36
N MET A 41 -8.33 -3.34 6.08
CA MET A 41 -8.65 -3.21 7.51
C MET A 41 -10.16 -3.28 7.75
N LYS A 42 -10.93 -2.47 7.01
CA LYS A 42 -12.39 -2.44 7.11
C LYS A 42 -13.03 -3.80 6.81
N GLU A 43 -12.58 -4.47 5.74
CA GLU A 43 -13.06 -5.81 5.39
C GLU A 43 -12.81 -6.82 6.51
N SER A 44 -11.74 -6.62 7.27
CA SER A 44 -11.37 -7.42 8.45
C SER A 44 -12.11 -6.99 9.73
N GLY A 45 -13.07 -6.07 9.65
CA GLY A 45 -13.83 -5.56 10.78
C GLY A 45 -13.07 -4.54 11.64
N ILE A 46 -11.97 -3.97 11.14
CA ILE A 46 -11.17 -2.96 11.84
C ILE A 46 -11.61 -1.59 11.33
N VAL A 47 -12.39 -0.88 12.15
CA VAL A 47 -12.97 0.42 11.76
C VAL A 47 -12.39 1.61 12.55
N GLU A 48 -11.76 1.38 13.70
CA GLU A 48 -11.03 2.40 14.46
C GLU A 48 -9.56 2.38 14.02
N ILE A 49 -9.10 3.41 13.31
CA ILE A 49 -7.78 3.45 12.68
C ILE A 49 -7.04 4.71 13.09
N ALA A 50 -5.82 4.54 13.64
CA ALA A 50 -4.87 5.64 13.79
C ALA A 50 -4.03 5.74 12.51
N ILE A 51 -3.96 6.91 11.89
CA ILE A 51 -3.04 7.19 10.79
C ILE A 51 -1.86 7.97 11.34
N ILE A 52 -0.66 7.37 11.25
CA ILE A 52 0.58 8.06 11.60
C ILE A 52 0.95 8.97 10.43
N ILE A 53 1.05 10.25 10.69
CA ILE A 53 1.42 11.25 9.71
C ILE A 53 2.66 12.02 10.18
N GLY A 54 3.40 12.60 9.24
CA GLY A 54 4.54 13.45 9.56
C GLY A 54 5.19 14.03 8.30
N GLY A 55 5.93 15.10 8.46
CA GLY A 55 6.67 15.74 7.39
C GLY A 55 5.80 16.35 6.28
N ILE A 56 6.39 16.42 5.07
CA ILE A 56 5.76 17.06 3.91
C ILE A 56 4.52 16.30 3.48
N GLY A 57 3.38 17.00 3.41
CA GLY A 57 2.13 16.45 2.89
C GLY A 57 1.22 15.81 3.96
N ALA A 58 1.54 15.90 5.25
CA ALA A 58 0.65 15.46 6.32
C ALA A 58 -0.75 16.07 6.21
N GLN A 59 -0.85 17.35 5.84
CA GLN A 59 -2.14 18.01 5.61
C GLN A 59 -2.92 17.38 4.45
N LYS A 60 -2.26 16.99 3.35
CA LYS A 60 -2.92 16.31 2.22
C LYS A 60 -3.54 14.97 2.63
N VAL A 61 -2.93 14.25 3.57
CA VAL A 61 -3.51 13.02 4.14
C VAL A 61 -4.77 13.34 4.93
N LYS A 62 -4.73 14.37 5.80
CA LYS A 62 -5.89 14.84 6.56
C LYS A 62 -7.02 15.31 5.64
N ASP A 63 -6.70 16.06 4.59
CA ASP A 63 -7.69 16.57 3.63
C ASP A 63 -8.36 15.42 2.84
N PHE A 64 -7.58 14.39 2.47
CA PHE A 64 -8.09 13.27 1.67
C PHE A 64 -8.98 12.33 2.47
N TYR A 65 -8.53 11.94 3.68
CA TYR A 65 -9.25 10.95 4.49
C TYR A 65 -10.25 11.57 5.45
N ALA A 66 -10.07 12.86 5.81
CA ALA A 66 -10.89 13.59 6.79
C ALA A 66 -11.07 12.76 8.09
N ASP A 67 -12.30 12.56 8.53
CA ASP A 67 -12.62 11.72 9.70
C ASP A 67 -12.82 10.23 9.38
N GLY A 68 -12.62 9.82 8.13
CA GLY A 68 -12.74 8.44 7.67
C GLY A 68 -14.14 7.96 7.33
N ARG A 69 -15.20 8.69 7.68
CA ARG A 69 -16.61 8.27 7.47
C ARG A 69 -16.92 7.95 6.01
N LYS A 70 -16.35 8.71 5.08
CA LYS A 70 -16.48 8.47 3.63
C LYS A 70 -16.01 7.06 3.24
N PHE A 71 -15.06 6.50 3.97
CA PHE A 71 -14.49 5.17 3.75
C PHE A 71 -15.13 4.10 4.65
N GLY A 72 -16.02 4.53 5.56
CA GLY A 72 -16.72 3.66 6.53
C GLY A 72 -15.83 3.21 7.68
N VAL A 73 -14.91 4.07 8.10
CA VAL A 73 -14.01 3.91 9.24
C VAL A 73 -13.98 5.22 10.05
N ASN A 74 -13.43 5.17 11.27
CA ASN A 74 -13.15 6.34 12.10
C ASN A 74 -11.65 6.54 12.17
N ILE A 75 -11.15 7.71 11.81
CA ILE A 75 -9.72 8.01 11.73
C ILE A 75 -9.30 8.96 12.84
N THR A 76 -8.26 8.57 13.57
CA THR A 76 -7.50 9.42 14.49
C THR A 76 -6.12 9.67 13.88
N TYR A 77 -5.69 10.94 13.83
CA TYR A 77 -4.36 11.28 13.34
C TYR A 77 -3.37 11.38 14.49
N VAL A 78 -2.22 10.70 14.34
CA VAL A 78 -1.11 10.74 15.29
C VAL A 78 0.12 11.30 14.57
N GLU A 79 0.70 12.36 15.11
CA GLU A 79 1.84 13.03 14.48
C GLU A 79 3.16 12.42 14.94
N GLN A 80 4.00 12.06 13.97
CA GLN A 80 5.38 11.68 14.17
C GLN A 80 6.27 12.85 13.72
N ASP A 81 6.96 13.50 14.65
CA ASP A 81 7.83 14.65 14.40
C ASP A 81 9.00 14.31 13.47
N PHE A 82 9.69 13.19 13.78
CA PHE A 82 10.80 12.66 12.99
C PHE A 82 10.66 11.16 12.75
N PRO A 83 11.07 10.65 11.56
CA PRO A 83 11.05 9.23 11.24
C PRO A 83 12.16 8.48 11.97
N ARG A 84 11.86 7.97 13.17
CA ARG A 84 12.80 7.20 14.01
C ARG A 84 12.56 5.70 13.93
N GLY A 85 11.95 5.22 12.85
CA GLY A 85 11.63 3.81 12.62
C GLY A 85 10.17 3.45 12.90
N ILE A 86 9.81 2.23 12.47
CA ILE A 86 8.44 1.71 12.55
C ILE A 86 8.01 1.53 14.01
N SER A 87 8.87 0.98 14.86
CA SER A 87 8.56 0.79 16.28
C SER A 87 8.31 2.11 17.02
N HIS A 88 9.05 3.17 16.68
CA HIS A 88 8.76 4.51 17.23
C HIS A 88 7.38 5.00 16.79
N ALA A 89 7.01 4.84 15.52
CA ALA A 89 5.69 5.23 15.05
C ALA A 89 4.57 4.47 15.79
N ILE A 90 4.74 3.16 15.98
CA ILE A 90 3.80 2.33 16.76
C ILE A 90 3.68 2.82 18.20
N SER A 91 4.79 3.17 18.87
CA SER A 91 4.77 3.61 20.27
C SER A 91 3.93 4.86 20.52
N LEU A 92 3.82 5.75 19.53
CA LEU A 92 2.99 6.96 19.62
C LEU A 92 1.48 6.65 19.69
N CYS A 93 1.09 5.42 19.36
CA CYS A 93 -0.32 4.99 19.42
C CYS A 93 -0.67 4.21 20.69
N GLU A 94 0.17 4.15 21.71
CA GLU A 94 -0.07 3.37 22.92
C GLU A 94 -1.42 3.74 23.58
N ASP A 95 -1.68 5.03 23.77
CA ASP A 95 -2.94 5.52 24.36
C ASP A 95 -4.16 5.22 23.47
N PHE A 96 -4.02 5.35 22.14
CA PHE A 96 -5.08 5.04 21.19
C PHE A 96 -5.43 3.54 21.25
N ILE A 97 -4.43 2.67 21.30
CA ILE A 97 -4.63 1.22 21.34
C ILE A 97 -5.21 0.77 22.69
N GLY A 98 -4.67 1.28 23.79
CA GLY A 98 -5.03 0.80 25.13
C GLY A 98 -4.69 -0.68 25.30
N ASN A 99 -5.67 -1.47 25.72
CA ASN A 99 -5.49 -2.91 25.99
C ASN A 99 -5.94 -3.82 24.83
N GLU A 100 -6.24 -3.26 23.66
CA GLU A 100 -6.75 -4.05 22.54
C GLU A 100 -5.64 -4.66 21.69
N LYS A 101 -5.89 -5.85 21.12
CA LYS A 101 -5.11 -6.33 19.98
C LYS A 101 -5.27 -5.37 18.80
N PHE A 102 -4.25 -5.24 17.98
CA PHE A 102 -4.27 -4.30 16.87
C PHE A 102 -3.50 -4.80 15.66
N LEU A 103 -3.81 -4.21 14.53
CA LEU A 103 -3.12 -4.42 13.25
C LEU A 103 -2.29 -3.17 12.93
N VAL A 104 -1.04 -3.38 12.56
CA VAL A 104 -0.20 -2.34 11.91
C VAL A 104 -0.09 -2.66 10.43
N PHE A 105 -0.36 -1.68 9.59
CA PHE A 105 -0.24 -1.79 8.15
C PHE A 105 0.62 -0.64 7.61
N LEU A 106 1.69 -0.96 6.89
CA LEU A 106 2.48 0.06 6.21
C LEU A 106 1.72 0.54 4.98
N GLY A 107 1.47 1.85 4.88
CA GLY A 107 0.59 2.46 3.88
C GLY A 107 1.09 2.42 2.44
N ASP A 108 2.24 1.83 2.19
CA ASP A 108 2.84 1.59 0.88
C ASP A 108 2.85 0.11 0.47
N ASN A 109 2.20 -0.74 1.24
CA ASN A 109 2.10 -2.16 0.94
C ASN A 109 0.80 -2.47 0.21
N ILE A 110 0.92 -3.16 -0.91
CA ILE A 110 -0.20 -3.69 -1.68
C ILE A 110 -0.24 -5.21 -1.49
N ILE A 111 -1.39 -5.72 -1.08
CA ILE A 111 -1.68 -7.14 -0.97
C ILE A 111 -2.97 -7.46 -1.73
N GLN A 112 -2.97 -8.56 -2.45
CA GLN A 112 -4.16 -9.00 -3.19
C GLN A 112 -5.08 -9.86 -2.33
N LYS A 113 -4.51 -10.68 -1.47
CA LYS A 113 -5.26 -11.57 -0.59
C LYS A 113 -5.92 -10.80 0.55
N SER A 114 -7.17 -11.16 0.87
CA SER A 114 -7.85 -10.66 2.06
C SER A 114 -7.11 -11.06 3.33
N ILE A 115 -6.92 -10.10 4.23
CA ILE A 115 -6.30 -10.34 5.54
C ILE A 115 -7.32 -10.74 6.62
N LYS A 116 -8.58 -10.87 6.27
CA LYS A 116 -9.70 -11.13 7.19
C LYS A 116 -9.50 -12.40 8.01
N ASP A 117 -9.13 -13.51 7.37
CA ASP A 117 -8.94 -14.78 8.07
C ASP A 117 -7.73 -14.73 9.02
N PHE A 118 -6.65 -14.04 8.64
CA PHE A 118 -5.50 -13.82 9.50
C PHE A 118 -5.89 -13.01 10.73
N SER A 119 -6.71 -11.96 10.55
CA SER A 119 -7.26 -11.14 11.62
C SER A 119 -8.11 -11.96 12.60
N ILE A 120 -9.03 -12.78 12.10
CA ILE A 120 -9.89 -13.65 12.92
C ILE A 120 -9.05 -14.67 13.71
N ASN A 121 -8.08 -15.30 13.06
CA ASN A 121 -7.21 -16.28 13.69
C ASN A 121 -6.38 -15.65 14.81
N PHE A 122 -5.79 -14.46 14.56
CA PHE A 122 -5.02 -13.75 15.57
C PHE A 122 -5.89 -13.32 16.76
N GLN A 123 -7.11 -12.84 16.52
CA GLN A 123 -8.03 -12.46 17.59
C GLN A 123 -8.32 -13.61 18.56
N LYS A 124 -8.45 -14.84 18.03
CA LYS A 124 -8.73 -16.05 18.83
C LYS A 124 -7.49 -16.67 19.45
N SER A 125 -6.30 -16.33 19.00
CA SER A 125 -5.04 -16.91 19.47
C SER A 125 -4.55 -16.27 20.76
N ASN A 126 -3.63 -16.96 21.46
CA ASN A 126 -2.88 -16.42 22.59
C ASN A 126 -1.49 -15.89 22.16
N ALA A 127 -1.25 -15.72 20.85
CA ALA A 127 0.01 -15.20 20.36
C ALA A 127 0.18 -13.72 20.73
N ALA A 128 1.42 -13.33 21.05
CA ALA A 128 1.78 -11.94 21.28
C ALA A 128 1.86 -11.14 20.00
N ALA A 129 2.21 -11.82 18.89
CA ALA A 129 2.23 -11.25 17.56
C ALA A 129 1.89 -12.33 16.50
N SER A 130 1.42 -11.87 15.34
CA SER A 130 1.33 -12.69 14.12
C SER A 130 1.81 -11.85 12.95
N ILE A 131 2.70 -12.40 12.11
CA ILE A 131 3.31 -11.72 10.98
C ILE A 131 2.96 -12.41 9.68
N LEU A 132 2.92 -11.65 8.60
CA LEU A 132 2.75 -12.20 7.26
C LEU A 132 4.12 -12.27 6.58
N LEU A 133 4.42 -13.39 5.97
CA LEU A 133 5.67 -13.66 5.27
C LEU A 133 5.41 -13.88 3.79
N CYS A 134 6.34 -13.41 2.95
CA CYS A 134 6.32 -13.61 1.51
C CYS A 134 7.73 -14.01 1.04
N GLU A 135 7.80 -14.92 0.07
CA GLU A 135 9.07 -15.22 -0.59
C GLU A 135 9.47 -14.07 -1.52
N VAL A 136 10.74 -13.68 -1.47
CA VAL A 136 11.29 -12.58 -2.28
C VAL A 136 12.62 -12.96 -2.94
N ASP A 137 12.88 -12.37 -4.11
CA ASP A 137 14.12 -12.61 -4.86
C ASP A 137 15.35 -11.94 -4.22
N ASN A 138 15.14 -10.80 -3.55
CA ASN A 138 16.21 -9.99 -2.95
C ASN A 138 16.01 -9.82 -1.44
N PRO A 139 16.23 -10.88 -0.63
CA PRO A 139 15.89 -10.87 0.79
C PRO A 139 16.71 -9.87 1.62
N SER A 140 17.94 -9.52 1.23
CA SER A 140 18.75 -8.51 1.95
C SER A 140 18.12 -7.10 2.00
N ARG A 141 17.04 -6.85 1.26
CA ARG A 141 16.31 -5.57 1.28
C ARG A 141 15.24 -5.49 2.37
N PHE A 142 14.91 -6.60 3.02
CA PHE A 142 13.76 -6.76 3.91
C PHE A 142 14.16 -7.29 5.29
N GLY A 143 13.27 -7.15 6.25
CA GLY A 143 13.30 -7.96 7.44
C GLY A 143 13.08 -9.44 7.08
N ILE A 144 13.89 -10.35 7.60
CA ILE A 144 13.86 -11.76 7.23
C ILE A 144 13.54 -12.62 8.45
N ALA A 145 12.64 -13.59 8.28
CA ALA A 145 12.32 -14.59 9.28
C ALA A 145 13.09 -15.89 9.01
N ASP A 146 13.82 -16.38 10.02
CA ASP A 146 14.38 -17.73 10.06
C ASP A 146 13.37 -18.69 10.68
N ILE A 147 12.94 -19.70 9.92
CA ILE A 147 11.95 -20.68 10.32
C ILE A 147 12.59 -22.05 10.41
N GLN A 148 12.47 -22.69 11.56
CA GLN A 148 12.93 -24.05 11.79
C GLN A 148 11.83 -24.84 12.51
N ASP A 149 11.56 -26.07 12.08
CA ASP A 149 10.50 -26.93 12.63
C ASP A 149 9.12 -26.24 12.70
N GLY A 150 8.77 -25.44 11.66
CA GLY A 150 7.51 -24.70 11.57
C GLY A 150 7.36 -23.56 12.59
N LYS A 151 8.46 -23.10 13.22
CA LYS A 151 8.47 -22.00 14.19
C LYS A 151 9.50 -20.94 13.78
N ILE A 152 9.16 -19.69 14.02
CA ILE A 152 10.11 -18.58 13.87
C ILE A 152 11.17 -18.72 14.97
N LYS A 153 12.43 -18.80 14.57
CA LYS A 153 13.59 -18.86 15.48
C LYS A 153 14.26 -17.51 15.67
N LYS A 154 14.26 -16.71 14.58
CA LYS A 154 14.90 -15.40 14.58
C LYS A 154 14.24 -14.49 13.55
N ILE A 155 14.27 -13.18 13.82
CA ILE A 155 13.87 -12.16 12.86
C ILE A 155 15.02 -11.15 12.78
N MET A 156 15.44 -10.81 11.55
CA MET A 156 16.62 -9.98 11.31
C MET A 156 16.30 -8.87 10.33
N GLU A 157 16.70 -7.63 10.65
CA GLU A 157 16.56 -6.50 9.73
C GLU A 157 17.64 -6.52 8.68
N LYS A 158 17.27 -6.61 7.41
CA LYS A 158 18.13 -6.49 6.22
C LYS A 158 19.50 -7.16 6.37
N PRO A 159 19.55 -8.46 6.65
CA PRO A 159 20.82 -9.15 6.86
C PRO A 159 21.64 -9.17 5.56
N GLU A 160 22.95 -9.01 5.65
CA GLU A 160 23.85 -9.12 4.52
C GLU A 160 23.84 -10.54 3.93
N ASN A 161 23.77 -11.54 4.80
CA ASN A 161 23.67 -12.96 4.45
C ASN A 161 22.36 -13.55 4.99
N PRO A 162 21.25 -13.40 4.25
CA PRO A 162 19.95 -13.88 4.71
C PRO A 162 19.90 -15.41 4.78
N PRO A 163 19.41 -16.00 5.91
CA PRO A 163 19.31 -17.47 6.03
C PRO A 163 18.16 -18.04 5.20
N THR A 164 17.17 -17.23 4.85
CA THR A 164 16.00 -17.61 4.06
C THR A 164 15.64 -16.49 3.08
N ASN A 165 14.69 -16.75 2.18
CA ASN A 165 14.06 -15.74 1.32
C ASN A 165 12.70 -15.25 1.86
N LEU A 166 12.38 -15.54 3.12
CA LEU A 166 11.10 -15.22 3.75
C LEU A 166 11.11 -13.80 4.32
N ALA A 167 10.63 -12.85 3.53
CA ALA A 167 10.51 -11.46 3.95
C ALA A 167 9.31 -11.25 4.89
N VAL A 168 9.54 -10.52 5.96
CA VAL A 168 8.49 -9.99 6.82
C VAL A 168 7.81 -8.84 6.08
N THR A 169 6.53 -8.99 5.79
CA THR A 169 5.76 -7.96 5.09
C THR A 169 5.46 -6.76 6.01
N GLY A 170 4.94 -5.68 5.44
CA GLY A 170 4.53 -4.51 6.23
C GLY A 170 3.18 -4.66 6.94
N ILE A 171 2.79 -5.88 7.35
CA ILE A 171 1.51 -6.20 7.97
C ILE A 171 1.75 -7.00 9.25
N TYR A 172 1.43 -6.41 10.40
CA TYR A 172 1.73 -6.98 11.71
C TYR A 172 0.49 -6.98 12.59
N PHE A 173 0.09 -8.14 13.09
CA PHE A 173 -0.92 -8.27 14.14
C PHE A 173 -0.21 -8.33 15.48
N LEU A 174 -0.54 -7.45 16.41
CA LEU A 174 0.20 -7.24 17.64
C LEU A 174 -0.73 -7.18 18.86
N THR A 175 -0.18 -7.51 20.02
CA THR A 175 -0.79 -7.25 21.32
C THR A 175 -0.10 -6.08 22.01
N PRO A 176 -0.72 -5.44 23.03
CA PRO A 176 -0.13 -4.30 23.74
C PRO A 176 1.23 -4.55 24.39
N ILE A 177 1.61 -5.82 24.62
CA ILE A 177 2.93 -6.16 25.16
C ILE A 177 4.09 -5.61 24.33
N ILE A 178 3.84 -5.33 23.05
CA ILE A 178 4.85 -4.75 22.14
C ILE A 178 5.32 -3.38 22.62
N PHE A 179 4.48 -2.60 23.30
CA PHE A 179 4.86 -1.28 23.80
C PHE A 179 5.95 -1.37 24.88
N ASP A 180 5.87 -2.37 25.78
CA ASP A 180 6.91 -2.62 26.79
C ASP A 180 8.22 -3.10 26.16
N ILE A 181 8.14 -3.79 25.04
CA ILE A 181 9.31 -4.19 24.26
C ILE A 181 9.94 -2.97 23.59
N ILE A 182 9.14 -2.15 22.91
CA ILE A 182 9.62 -0.96 22.20
C ILE A 182 10.35 0.01 23.15
N LYS A 183 9.85 0.22 24.38
CA LYS A 183 10.49 1.06 25.40
C LYS A 183 11.92 0.61 25.76
N ARG A 184 12.30 -0.63 25.43
CA ARG A 184 13.62 -1.22 25.72
C ARG A 184 14.53 -1.31 24.48
N LEU A 185 14.01 -0.99 23.31
CA LEU A 185 14.80 -1.02 22.08
C LEU A 185 15.90 0.05 22.10
N LYS A 186 16.99 -0.27 21.45
CA LYS A 186 18.04 0.69 21.09
C LYS A 186 17.98 0.96 19.60
N PRO A 187 18.31 2.18 19.15
CA PRO A 187 18.40 2.46 17.73
C PRO A 187 19.39 1.51 17.04
N SER A 188 19.02 1.05 15.84
CA SER A 188 19.87 0.26 14.96
C SER A 188 21.03 1.09 14.39
N GLN A 189 21.91 0.47 13.60
CA GLN A 189 22.96 1.20 12.86
C GLN A 189 22.39 2.26 11.90
N ARG A 190 21.11 2.15 11.53
CA ARG A 190 20.38 3.13 10.72
C ARG A 190 19.78 4.27 11.55
N ASN A 191 20.02 4.27 12.85
CA ASN A 191 19.42 5.18 13.83
C ASN A 191 17.89 5.11 13.88
N GLU A 192 17.34 3.90 13.66
CA GLU A 192 15.91 3.60 13.67
C GLU A 192 15.57 2.56 14.74
N LEU A 193 14.38 2.65 15.34
CA LEU A 193 13.80 1.59 16.17
C LEU A 193 13.06 0.62 15.25
N GLU A 194 13.71 -0.50 14.94
CA GLU A 194 13.23 -1.47 13.99
C GLU A 194 12.10 -2.34 14.58
N ILE A 195 11.09 -2.62 13.76
CA ILE A 195 10.03 -3.55 14.17
C ILE A 195 10.52 -4.99 14.24
N THR A 196 11.48 -5.34 13.42
CA THR A 196 12.14 -6.66 13.41
C THR A 196 12.88 -6.91 14.71
N ASP A 197 13.56 -5.91 15.27
CA ASP A 197 14.23 -6.02 16.57
C ASP A 197 13.21 -6.17 17.72
N ALA A 198 12.06 -5.49 17.63
CA ALA A 198 10.98 -5.64 18.60
C ALA A 198 10.40 -7.06 18.58
N LEU A 199 10.16 -7.60 17.39
CA LEU A 199 9.66 -8.96 17.22
C LEU A 199 10.69 -10.01 17.68
N ASP A 200 11.97 -9.84 17.34
CA ASP A 200 13.02 -10.74 17.81
C ASP A 200 13.17 -10.69 19.33
N MET A 201 13.04 -9.52 19.95
CA MET A 201 13.04 -9.39 21.42
C MET A 201 11.82 -10.08 22.06
N LEU A 202 10.64 -10.08 21.43
CA LEU A 202 9.48 -10.87 21.89
C LEU A 202 9.79 -12.36 21.87
N LEU A 203 10.40 -12.88 20.79
CA LEU A 203 10.82 -14.28 20.69
C LEU A 203 11.81 -14.65 21.80
N ASN A 204 12.84 -13.82 22.02
CA ASN A 204 13.86 -14.03 23.05
C ASN A 204 13.31 -14.01 24.49
N LYS A 205 12.10 -13.42 24.67
CA LYS A 205 11.35 -13.44 25.93
C LYS A 205 10.32 -14.58 25.99
N ASN A 206 10.42 -15.56 25.09
CA ASN A 206 9.53 -16.71 24.97
C ASN A 206 8.05 -16.36 24.71
N HIS A 207 7.76 -15.20 24.10
CA HIS A 207 6.42 -14.92 23.62
C HIS A 207 6.15 -15.66 22.31
N ILE A 208 4.91 -16.12 22.13
CA ILE A 208 4.51 -16.83 20.93
C ILE A 208 4.32 -15.82 19.80
N ILE A 209 5.05 -16.01 18.69
CA ILE A 209 4.81 -15.32 17.44
C ILE A 209 4.40 -16.36 16.40
N THR A 210 3.24 -16.16 15.80
CA THR A 210 2.74 -16.97 14.70
C THR A 210 3.04 -16.29 13.35
N TYR A 211 2.98 -17.05 12.27
CA TYR A 211 3.13 -16.49 10.92
C TYR A 211 2.16 -17.12 9.94
N HIS A 212 1.91 -16.43 8.84
CA HIS A 212 1.15 -16.93 7.70
C HIS A 212 1.90 -16.59 6.42
N MET A 213 1.90 -17.52 5.47
CA MET A 213 2.49 -17.30 4.15
C MET A 213 1.52 -16.56 3.24
N ILE A 214 1.98 -15.51 2.58
CA ILE A 214 1.32 -14.88 1.45
C ILE A 214 1.83 -15.59 0.20
N THR A 215 0.93 -16.26 -0.51
CA THR A 215 1.22 -16.99 -1.74
C THR A 215 0.78 -16.23 -3.00
N ASP A 216 -0.03 -15.19 -2.81
CA ASP A 216 -0.50 -14.31 -3.86
C ASP A 216 0.40 -13.07 -3.96
N TYR A 217 -0.06 -12.05 -4.67
CA TYR A 217 0.72 -10.83 -4.82
C TYR A 217 0.81 -10.03 -3.51
N TRP A 218 2.04 -9.73 -3.13
CA TRP A 218 2.40 -8.72 -2.14
C TRP A 218 3.58 -7.89 -2.67
N LYS A 219 3.54 -6.58 -2.42
CA LYS A 219 4.64 -5.68 -2.80
C LYS A 219 4.68 -4.46 -1.89
N ASP A 220 5.91 -4.08 -1.49
CA ASP A 220 6.22 -2.73 -1.02
C ASP A 220 6.45 -1.84 -2.25
N THR A 221 5.65 -0.81 -2.43
CA THR A 221 5.75 0.09 -3.59
C THR A 221 6.84 1.14 -3.38
N GLY A 222 8.08 0.67 -3.33
CA GLY A 222 9.25 1.47 -2.99
C GLY A 222 9.91 2.21 -4.15
N THR A 223 9.66 1.79 -5.40
CA THR A 223 10.24 2.36 -6.62
C THR A 223 9.14 2.64 -7.66
N PRO A 224 9.40 3.47 -8.70
CA PRO A 224 8.45 3.67 -9.80
C PRO A 224 8.02 2.37 -10.48
N GLU A 225 8.96 1.45 -10.68
CA GLU A 225 8.72 0.15 -11.30
C GLU A 225 7.76 -0.70 -10.45
N ASP A 226 7.95 -0.69 -9.10
CA ASP A 226 7.04 -1.39 -8.18
C ASP A 226 5.62 -0.84 -8.27
N ILE A 227 5.44 0.48 -8.41
CA ILE A 227 4.14 1.13 -8.54
C ILE A 227 3.47 0.74 -9.86
N ILE A 228 4.21 0.75 -10.97
CA ILE A 228 3.68 0.36 -12.29
C ILE A 228 3.31 -1.12 -12.31
N GLN A 229 4.14 -1.99 -11.72
CA GLN A 229 3.83 -3.40 -11.59
C GLN A 229 2.54 -3.62 -10.78
N ALA A 230 2.42 -2.95 -9.62
CA ALA A 230 1.23 -3.02 -8.78
C ALA A 230 -0.02 -2.53 -9.54
N ASN A 231 0.12 -1.45 -10.33
CA ASN A 231 -0.96 -0.92 -11.17
C ASN A 231 -1.48 -1.98 -12.15
N GLY A 232 -0.59 -2.63 -12.88
CA GLY A 232 -0.96 -3.69 -13.83
C GLY A 232 -1.71 -4.83 -13.15
N ILE A 233 -1.19 -5.35 -12.04
CA ILE A 233 -1.80 -6.46 -11.29
C ILE A 233 -3.18 -6.09 -10.73
N ILE A 234 -3.33 -4.89 -10.19
CA ILE A 234 -4.63 -4.43 -9.68
C ILE A 234 -5.64 -4.30 -10.83
N LEU A 235 -5.23 -3.77 -11.97
CA LEU A 235 -6.11 -3.63 -13.14
C LEU A 235 -6.59 -4.99 -13.68
N GLU A 236 -5.71 -6.01 -13.71
CA GLU A 236 -6.07 -7.38 -14.13
C GLU A 236 -7.19 -8.00 -13.28
N ASN A 237 -7.29 -7.60 -12.01
CA ASN A 237 -8.24 -8.17 -11.06
C ASN A 237 -9.51 -7.35 -10.87
N ARG A 238 -9.68 -6.24 -11.61
CA ARG A 238 -10.88 -5.42 -11.54
C ARG A 238 -11.95 -5.86 -12.52
N SER A 239 -13.21 -5.64 -12.14
CA SER A 239 -14.37 -5.80 -13.02
C SER A 239 -14.49 -4.61 -13.98
N THR A 240 -14.94 -4.89 -15.20
CA THR A 240 -15.20 -3.86 -16.24
C THR A 240 -16.44 -3.04 -15.91
N TYR A 241 -16.39 -1.76 -16.26
CA TYR A 241 -17.53 -0.86 -16.28
C TYR A 241 -17.31 0.27 -17.29
N PHE A 242 -18.39 0.82 -17.83
CA PHE A 242 -18.34 1.90 -18.79
C PHE A 242 -19.45 2.89 -18.49
N TYR A 243 -19.14 3.99 -17.76
CA TYR A 243 -20.07 5.07 -17.43
C TYR A 243 -19.87 6.33 -18.27
N GLY A 244 -18.89 6.30 -19.18
CA GLY A 244 -18.61 7.37 -20.14
C GLY A 244 -19.51 7.33 -21.37
N LYS A 245 -19.15 8.15 -22.37
CA LYS A 245 -19.76 8.18 -23.70
C LYS A 245 -18.75 7.74 -24.74
N ASP A 246 -19.19 6.90 -25.67
CA ASP A 246 -18.48 6.46 -26.84
C ASP A 246 -19.18 7.03 -28.08
N ASP A 247 -18.45 7.65 -29.02
CA ASP A 247 -19.02 8.17 -30.30
C ASP A 247 -19.28 7.08 -31.35
N GLY A 248 -18.92 5.82 -31.06
CA GLY A 248 -19.13 4.68 -31.91
C GLY A 248 -18.07 4.48 -33.00
N THR A 249 -17.00 5.28 -33.00
CA THR A 249 -15.91 5.15 -33.98
C THR A 249 -14.71 4.37 -33.42
N ASN A 250 -14.75 4.02 -32.13
CA ASN A 250 -13.62 3.55 -31.34
C ASN A 250 -13.50 2.03 -31.36
N THR A 251 -12.27 1.51 -31.12
CA THR A 251 -12.00 0.11 -30.91
C THR A 251 -11.76 -0.12 -29.41
N ILE A 252 -12.56 -0.96 -28.77
CA ILE A 252 -12.53 -1.19 -27.33
C ILE A 252 -12.40 -2.70 -27.07
N GLU A 253 -11.26 -3.14 -26.55
CA GLU A 253 -10.94 -4.54 -26.32
C GLU A 253 -10.41 -4.80 -24.89
N GLY A 254 -10.77 -5.96 -24.31
CA GLY A 254 -10.28 -6.38 -22.99
C GLY A 254 -11.01 -5.73 -21.81
N LYS A 255 -10.33 -5.66 -20.66
CA LYS A 255 -10.90 -5.09 -19.42
C LYS A 255 -10.81 -3.56 -19.43
N ILE A 256 -11.91 -2.91 -19.66
CA ILE A 256 -12.00 -1.45 -19.75
C ILE A 256 -12.88 -0.91 -18.64
N MET A 257 -12.36 0.08 -17.93
CA MET A 257 -13.07 0.82 -16.90
C MET A 257 -13.08 2.31 -17.26
N VAL A 258 -14.27 2.89 -17.48
CA VAL A 258 -14.43 4.30 -17.84
C VAL A 258 -15.38 4.98 -16.84
N GLY A 259 -14.90 6.03 -16.20
CA GLY A 259 -15.63 6.82 -15.23
C GLY A 259 -16.71 7.72 -15.87
N GLU A 260 -17.55 8.29 -15.00
CA GLU A 260 -18.67 9.15 -15.36
C GLU A 260 -18.19 10.39 -16.13
N ASN A 261 -19.02 10.85 -17.07
CA ASN A 261 -18.80 12.03 -17.93
C ASN A 261 -17.55 12.00 -18.80
N SER A 262 -16.82 10.87 -18.87
CA SER A 262 -15.69 10.73 -19.77
C SER A 262 -16.17 10.46 -21.20
N ILE A 263 -15.44 10.98 -22.19
CA ILE A 263 -15.78 10.90 -23.61
C ILE A 263 -14.64 10.22 -24.35
N ILE A 264 -14.97 9.16 -25.09
CA ILE A 264 -14.05 8.43 -25.97
C ILE A 264 -14.50 8.70 -27.43
N LYS A 265 -13.60 9.18 -28.29
CA LYS A 265 -13.97 9.61 -29.65
C LYS A 265 -12.83 9.53 -30.63
N ASN A 266 -13.19 9.69 -31.92
CA ASN A 266 -12.29 9.90 -33.08
C ASN A 266 -11.31 8.72 -33.30
N ASN A 267 -11.83 7.50 -33.47
CA ASN A 267 -11.03 6.29 -33.74
C ASN A 267 -10.00 5.97 -32.62
N THR A 268 -10.32 6.29 -31.38
CA THR A 268 -9.53 5.89 -30.22
C THR A 268 -9.46 4.35 -30.11
N VAL A 269 -8.29 3.84 -29.78
CA VAL A 269 -8.07 2.39 -29.53
C VAL A 269 -7.77 2.18 -28.05
N LEU A 270 -8.63 1.40 -27.36
CA LEU A 270 -8.49 1.04 -25.97
C LEU A 270 -8.21 -0.46 -25.85
N ASN A 271 -7.00 -0.82 -25.40
CA ASN A 271 -6.58 -2.21 -25.16
C ASN A 271 -6.43 -2.47 -23.66
N GLY A 272 -7.38 -3.19 -23.07
CA GLY A 272 -7.37 -3.49 -21.64
C GLY A 272 -6.22 -4.41 -21.17
N PRO A 273 -5.95 -4.46 -19.86
CA PRO A 273 -6.71 -3.76 -18.81
C PRO A 273 -6.32 -2.28 -18.68
N ILE A 274 -7.31 -1.41 -18.64
CA ILE A 274 -7.13 0.04 -18.42
C ILE A 274 -8.22 0.61 -17.52
N ILE A 275 -7.90 1.70 -16.83
CA ILE A 275 -8.86 2.52 -16.13
C ILE A 275 -8.74 3.98 -16.57
N ILE A 276 -9.86 4.58 -16.91
CA ILE A 276 -10.00 6.00 -17.22
C ILE A 276 -10.91 6.60 -16.14
N GLY A 277 -10.47 7.66 -15.50
CA GLY A 277 -11.19 8.36 -14.46
C GLY A 277 -12.46 9.07 -14.96
N LYS A 278 -12.98 10.00 -14.15
CA LYS A 278 -14.15 10.82 -14.47
C LYS A 278 -13.76 12.06 -15.24
N ASN A 279 -14.71 12.59 -16.04
CA ASN A 279 -14.58 13.85 -16.78
C ASN A 279 -13.36 13.88 -17.72
N CYS A 280 -12.91 12.74 -18.23
CA CYS A 280 -11.79 12.65 -19.15
C CYS A 280 -12.24 12.80 -20.62
N ILE A 281 -11.35 13.32 -21.46
CA ILE A 281 -11.53 13.34 -22.92
C ILE A 281 -10.39 12.53 -23.52
N ILE A 282 -10.74 11.44 -24.21
CA ILE A 282 -9.81 10.60 -24.95
C ILE A 282 -10.14 10.72 -26.45
N ASP A 283 -9.20 11.22 -27.23
CA ASP A 283 -9.43 11.68 -28.58
C ASP A 283 -8.33 11.16 -29.51
N GLY A 284 -8.65 10.26 -30.45
CA GLY A 284 -7.70 9.75 -31.43
C GLY A 284 -6.47 9.04 -30.87
N ALA A 285 -6.52 8.60 -29.63
CA ALA A 285 -5.37 8.03 -28.90
C ALA A 285 -5.38 6.48 -28.91
N THR A 286 -4.20 5.87 -28.75
CA THR A 286 -4.06 4.43 -28.48
C THR A 286 -3.63 4.23 -27.02
N ILE A 287 -4.45 3.58 -26.20
CA ILE A 287 -4.22 3.42 -24.76
C ILE A 287 -4.24 1.97 -24.36
N GLY A 288 -3.30 1.59 -23.50
CA GLY A 288 -3.20 0.26 -22.90
C GLY A 288 -2.18 -0.67 -23.55
N PRO A 289 -1.98 -1.87 -22.98
CA PRO A 289 -2.58 -2.32 -21.71
C PRO A 289 -1.94 -1.70 -20.46
N HIS A 290 -2.44 -2.09 -19.27
CA HIS A 290 -1.93 -1.75 -17.94
C HIS A 290 -1.78 -0.24 -17.68
N THR A 291 -2.72 0.55 -18.21
CA THR A 291 -2.66 2.00 -18.12
C THR A 291 -3.80 2.57 -17.28
N SER A 292 -3.46 3.48 -16.38
CA SER A 292 -4.40 4.23 -15.54
C SER A 292 -4.36 5.71 -15.92
N ILE A 293 -5.51 6.33 -16.10
CA ILE A 293 -5.67 7.76 -16.37
C ILE A 293 -6.57 8.34 -15.28
N GLY A 294 -6.04 9.29 -14.52
CA GLY A 294 -6.76 9.98 -13.45
C GLY A 294 -7.83 10.94 -13.98
N ASP A 295 -8.68 11.41 -13.06
CA ASP A 295 -9.82 12.27 -13.37
C ASP A 295 -9.43 13.58 -14.08
N ASN A 296 -10.36 14.18 -14.83
CA ASN A 296 -10.24 15.49 -15.49
C ASN A 296 -9.09 15.58 -16.51
N SER A 297 -8.65 14.48 -17.08
CA SER A 297 -7.51 14.44 -18.00
C SER A 297 -7.94 14.50 -19.46
N ILE A 298 -7.12 15.15 -20.30
CA ILE A 298 -7.29 15.25 -21.74
C ILE A 298 -6.13 14.53 -22.42
N ILE A 299 -6.44 13.49 -23.17
CA ILE A 299 -5.46 12.65 -23.88
C ILE A 299 -5.81 12.62 -25.35
N SER A 300 -4.96 13.17 -26.22
CA SER A 300 -5.24 13.18 -27.67
C SER A 300 -4.01 12.88 -28.52
N ASP A 301 -4.23 12.17 -29.61
CA ASP A 301 -3.24 11.89 -30.68
C ASP A 301 -1.92 11.28 -30.14
N CYS A 302 -1.99 10.42 -29.15
CA CYS A 302 -0.81 9.84 -28.50
C CYS A 302 -0.95 8.32 -28.25
N LYS A 303 0.15 7.69 -27.85
CA LYS A 303 0.18 6.26 -27.48
C LYS A 303 0.68 6.08 -26.05
N LEU A 304 -0.15 5.51 -25.18
CA LEU A 304 0.15 5.27 -23.79
C LEU A 304 0.05 3.76 -23.47
N GLN A 305 1.08 3.20 -22.88
CA GLN A 305 1.11 1.80 -22.49
C GLN A 305 1.85 1.65 -21.15
N ASN A 306 1.38 0.74 -20.30
CA ASN A 306 2.01 0.40 -19.01
C ASN A 306 2.37 1.66 -18.20
N SER A 307 1.40 2.55 -18.02
CA SER A 307 1.63 3.91 -17.51
C SER A 307 0.56 4.34 -16.52
N ILE A 308 0.92 5.24 -15.62
CA ILE A 308 0.01 5.92 -14.71
C ILE A 308 0.02 7.40 -15.01
N ILE A 309 -1.09 7.92 -15.51
CA ILE A 309 -1.33 9.35 -15.72
C ILE A 309 -2.15 9.85 -14.53
N MET A 310 -1.64 10.85 -13.84
CA MET A 310 -2.34 11.44 -12.68
C MET A 310 -3.54 12.27 -13.14
N SER A 311 -4.36 12.72 -12.19
CA SER A 311 -5.48 13.60 -12.48
C SER A 311 -5.04 14.96 -13.02
N ASP A 312 -5.93 15.66 -13.73
CA ASP A 312 -5.75 17.00 -14.25
C ASP A 312 -4.60 17.13 -15.28
N CYS A 313 -4.26 16.02 -15.97
CA CYS A 313 -3.20 15.99 -16.97
C CYS A 313 -3.72 16.29 -18.37
N LYS A 314 -2.90 16.98 -19.17
CA LYS A 314 -3.12 17.17 -20.60
C LYS A 314 -1.94 16.63 -21.40
N ILE A 315 -2.18 15.60 -22.21
CA ILE A 315 -1.18 14.97 -23.09
C ILE A 315 -1.74 15.03 -24.51
N THR A 316 -1.04 15.73 -25.40
CA THR A 316 -1.50 15.95 -26.79
C THR A 316 -0.33 15.88 -27.77
N GLY A 317 -0.58 15.34 -28.97
CA GLY A 317 0.41 15.22 -30.06
C GLY A 317 1.06 13.83 -30.11
N ASP A 318 1.92 13.59 -31.10
CA ASP A 318 2.54 12.27 -31.37
C ASP A 318 3.56 11.90 -30.30
N ILE A 319 3.05 11.68 -29.06
CA ILE A 319 3.82 11.26 -27.90
C ILE A 319 3.62 9.77 -27.69
N LYS A 320 4.73 9.04 -27.45
CA LYS A 320 4.71 7.62 -27.08
C LYS A 320 5.28 7.47 -25.69
N ILE A 321 4.46 7.03 -24.73
CA ILE A 321 4.87 6.69 -23.37
C ILE A 321 4.69 5.17 -23.21
N LYS A 322 5.81 4.50 -22.95
CA LYS A 322 5.87 3.08 -22.69
C LYS A 322 6.96 2.82 -21.65
N ASN A 323 6.60 2.18 -20.55
CA ASN A 323 7.53 1.65 -19.56
C ASN A 323 7.82 0.18 -19.80
#